data_c82266c1f1195fcdc638a73a003e95c4
#
_entry.id   c82266c1f1195fcdc638a73a003e95c4
#
_cell.length_a   1.000
_cell.length_b   1.000
_cell.length_c   1.000
_cell.angle_alpha   90.00
_cell.angle_beta   90.00
_cell.angle_gamma   90.00
#
_symmetry.space_group_name_H-M   'P 1'
#
loop_
_entity.id
_entity.type
_entity.pdbx_description
1 polymer ?
#
loop_
_entity_poly.entity_id
_entity_poly.type
_entity_poly.pdbx_seq_one_letter_code
_entity_poly.pdbx_strand_id
1 'polypeptide(L)'
;MVAIATGEVRDRISADMMTRAVTLTGFRVGTIAEKIKFLFTPKAWPISDHSMLAPYPVELQPRARKVGKELYGLIGVPRGDKQAREKQWMKNYEFFGAPVELFIFAHKGLGVHAANDAGLFSQNLMLSAHARGLGTCAQGAAVLWADAVRREFKVPKGYKLLYGIAIGHPAKSVINTFGADRISAAEITVPPARG
;
A
#
# COMPACT_ATOMS: atom_id res chain seq x y z
N MET A 1 5.09 -14.13 8.82
CA MET A 1 4.65 -13.60 10.14
C MET A 1 3.64 -12.49 9.91
N VAL A 2 2.64 -12.38 10.76
CA VAL A 2 1.58 -11.36 10.63
C VAL A 2 1.45 -10.63 11.98
N ALA A 3 1.38 -9.29 11.93
CA ALA A 3 0.95 -8.47 13.06
C ALA A 3 -0.48 -7.97 12.76
N ILE A 4 -1.37 -8.06 13.75
CA ILE A 4 -2.78 -7.69 13.61
C ILE A 4 -3.02 -6.47 14.50
N ALA A 5 -3.31 -5.33 13.87
CA ALA A 5 -3.62 -4.08 14.54
C ALA A 5 -5.12 -3.83 14.54
N THR A 6 -5.68 -3.62 15.73
CA THR A 6 -7.08 -3.25 15.97
C THR A 6 -7.16 -2.21 17.07
N GLY A 7 -8.29 -1.51 17.19
CA GLY A 7 -8.54 -0.55 18.27
C GLY A 7 -7.40 0.47 18.42
N GLU A 8 -7.02 0.76 19.63
CA GLU A 8 -5.99 1.79 19.94
C GLU A 8 -4.62 1.53 19.29
N VAL A 9 -4.20 0.27 19.14
CA VAL A 9 -2.92 -0.05 18.47
C VAL A 9 -2.97 0.36 17.02
N ARG A 10 -4.06 0.01 16.31
CA ARG A 10 -4.31 0.43 14.93
C ARG A 10 -4.33 1.97 14.83
N ASP A 11 -5.00 2.63 15.77
CA ASP A 11 -5.17 4.08 15.74
C ASP A 11 -3.86 4.82 16.01
N ARG A 12 -3.00 4.33 16.93
CA ARG A 12 -1.65 4.90 17.14
C ARG A 12 -0.76 4.77 15.91
N ILE A 13 -0.77 3.61 15.24
CA ILE A 13 -0.01 3.40 14.00
C ILE A 13 -0.52 4.34 12.90
N SER A 14 -1.84 4.43 12.72
CA SER A 14 -2.49 5.32 11.76
C SER A 14 -2.10 6.77 12.00
N ALA A 15 -2.23 7.27 13.24
CA ALA A 15 -1.91 8.65 13.59
C ALA A 15 -0.44 9.00 13.34
N ASP A 16 0.49 8.09 13.68
CA ASP A 16 1.92 8.30 13.43
C ASP A 16 2.23 8.33 11.93
N MET A 17 1.75 7.34 11.16
CA MET A 17 1.94 7.31 9.72
C MET A 17 1.29 8.50 9.02
N MET A 18 0.09 8.92 9.45
CA MET A 18 -0.63 10.04 8.87
C MET A 18 0.10 11.36 9.09
N THR A 19 0.64 11.60 10.30
CA THR A 19 1.45 12.78 10.61
C THR A 19 2.66 12.90 9.68
N ARG A 20 3.32 11.78 9.40
CA ARG A 20 4.47 11.71 8.49
C ARG A 20 4.04 11.88 7.04
N ALA A 21 2.91 11.28 6.65
CA ALA A 21 2.34 11.40 5.30
C ALA A 21 1.98 12.84 4.95
N VAL A 22 1.37 13.58 5.88
CA VAL A 22 1.08 15.01 5.72
C VAL A 22 2.37 15.80 5.47
N THR A 23 3.42 15.54 6.25
CA THR A 23 4.71 16.23 6.10
C THR A 23 5.39 15.89 4.77
N LEU A 24 5.36 14.61 4.35
CA LEU A 24 5.87 14.16 3.06
C LEU A 24 5.07 14.74 1.89
N THR A 25 3.75 14.84 2.01
CA THR A 25 2.88 15.48 1.01
C THR A 25 3.23 16.96 0.84
N GLY A 26 3.46 17.68 1.94
CA GLY A 26 3.95 19.07 1.89
C GLY A 26 5.27 19.20 1.11
N PHE A 27 6.19 18.24 1.27
CA PHE A 27 7.42 18.20 0.46
C PHE A 27 7.15 17.96 -1.03
N ARG A 28 6.21 17.06 -1.36
CA ARG A 28 5.94 16.65 -2.76
C ARG A 28 5.17 17.69 -3.55
N VAL A 29 4.18 18.34 -2.95
CA VAL A 29 3.21 19.18 -3.66
C VAL A 29 2.93 20.53 -2.98
N GLY A 30 3.53 20.78 -1.84
CA GLY A 30 3.31 21.98 -1.05
C GLY A 30 4.22 23.15 -1.38
N THR A 31 4.17 24.16 -0.53
CA THR A 31 4.94 25.41 -0.58
C THR A 31 6.43 25.18 -0.30
N ILE A 32 7.25 26.21 -0.57
CA ILE A 32 8.70 26.17 -0.24
C ILE A 32 8.90 25.96 1.27
N ALA A 33 8.10 26.62 2.11
CA ALA A 33 8.17 26.46 3.55
C ALA A 33 7.91 25.00 4.00
N GLU A 34 6.92 24.34 3.41
CA GLU A 34 6.62 22.91 3.69
C GLU A 34 7.74 21.99 3.24
N LYS A 35 8.38 22.28 2.12
CA LYS A 35 9.56 21.53 1.64
C LYS A 35 10.74 21.68 2.61
N ILE A 36 10.99 22.90 3.09
CA ILE A 36 12.02 23.14 4.10
C ILE A 36 11.67 22.42 5.41
N LYS A 37 10.42 22.51 5.87
CA LYS A 37 9.93 21.80 7.06
C LYS A 37 10.22 20.30 7.00
N PHE A 38 9.97 19.65 5.85
CA PHE A 38 10.25 18.22 5.67
C PHE A 38 11.74 17.90 5.87
N LEU A 39 12.66 18.71 5.32
CA LEU A 39 14.11 18.50 5.46
C LEU A 39 14.55 18.52 6.93
N PHE A 40 13.91 19.37 7.76
CA PHE A 40 14.18 19.48 9.19
C PHE A 40 13.29 18.58 10.07
N THR A 41 12.55 17.64 9.45
CA THR A 41 11.69 16.69 10.18
C THR A 41 12.10 15.24 9.85
N PRO A 42 13.25 14.75 10.35
CA PRO A 42 13.75 13.39 10.01
C PRO A 42 12.75 12.27 10.32
N LYS A 43 11.88 12.46 11.33
CA LYS A 43 10.83 11.49 11.66
C LYS A 43 9.83 11.26 10.51
N ALA A 44 9.66 12.23 9.61
CA ALA A 44 8.78 12.11 8.45
C ALA A 44 9.45 11.40 7.26
N TRP A 45 10.75 11.18 7.31
CA TRP A 45 11.46 10.50 6.24
C TRP A 45 11.05 9.03 6.17
N PRO A 46 10.86 8.48 4.97
CA PRO A 46 10.54 7.07 4.82
C PRO A 46 11.64 6.17 5.42
N ILE A 47 11.22 5.24 6.29
CA ILE A 47 12.08 4.20 6.88
C ILE A 47 11.50 2.86 6.46
N SER A 48 11.70 2.51 5.19
CA SER A 48 11.15 1.32 4.59
C SER A 48 12.15 0.15 4.63
N ASP A 49 11.64 -1.04 4.84
CA ASP A 49 12.41 -2.29 4.73
C ASP A 49 12.76 -2.66 3.28
N HIS A 50 12.10 -2.04 2.29
CA HIS A 50 12.30 -2.26 0.86
C HIS A 50 12.34 -0.94 0.10
N SER A 51 13.06 -0.89 -1.03
CA SER A 51 13.03 0.27 -1.91
C SER A 51 11.66 0.37 -2.60
N MET A 52 10.86 1.35 -2.18
CA MET A 52 9.52 1.63 -2.73
C MET A 52 9.53 2.74 -3.79
N LEU A 53 10.69 3.34 -4.04
CA LEU A 53 10.82 4.51 -4.91
C LEU A 53 11.33 4.17 -6.30
N ALA A 54 11.61 2.91 -6.59
CA ALA A 54 11.98 2.49 -7.93
C ALA A 54 10.81 2.70 -8.89
N PRO A 55 11.02 3.40 -10.02
CA PRO A 55 9.97 3.52 -11.03
C PRO A 55 9.64 2.14 -11.60
N TYR A 56 8.39 1.98 -12.07
CA TYR A 56 8.04 0.79 -12.83
C TYR A 56 8.95 0.64 -14.05
N PRO A 57 9.32 -0.60 -14.43
CA PRO A 57 9.98 -0.87 -15.70
C PRO A 57 9.26 -0.17 -16.85
N VAL A 58 10.01 0.32 -17.84
CA VAL A 58 9.47 1.19 -18.91
C VAL A 58 8.30 0.53 -19.64
N GLU A 59 8.40 -0.77 -19.88
CA GLU A 59 7.39 -1.59 -20.54
C GLU A 59 6.09 -1.75 -19.71
N LEU A 60 6.16 -1.59 -18.39
CA LEU A 60 4.99 -1.69 -17.49
C LEU A 60 4.34 -0.33 -17.17
N GLN A 61 5.05 0.78 -17.43
CA GLN A 61 4.54 2.12 -17.16
C GLN A 61 3.21 2.44 -17.84
N PRO A 62 2.94 2.04 -19.11
CA PRO A 62 1.65 2.30 -19.74
C PRO A 62 0.48 1.69 -18.98
N ARG A 63 0.63 0.45 -18.47
CA ARG A 63 -0.40 -0.23 -17.66
C ARG A 63 -0.66 0.52 -16.36
N ALA A 64 0.40 0.90 -15.64
CA ALA A 64 0.29 1.66 -14.39
C ALA A 64 -0.41 3.02 -14.61
N ARG A 65 -0.09 3.72 -15.72
CA ARG A 65 -0.73 5.00 -16.08
C ARG A 65 -2.19 4.82 -16.44
N LYS A 66 -2.56 3.74 -17.17
CA LYS A 66 -3.94 3.42 -17.52
C LYS A 66 -4.78 3.22 -16.26
N VAL A 67 -4.37 2.30 -15.39
CA VAL A 67 -5.05 2.01 -14.12
C VAL A 67 -5.20 3.28 -13.27
N GLY A 68 -4.13 4.07 -13.14
CA GLY A 68 -4.21 5.32 -12.40
C GLY A 68 -5.19 6.31 -13.00
N LYS A 69 -5.22 6.47 -14.33
CA LYS A 69 -6.17 7.37 -15.03
C LYS A 69 -7.61 6.94 -14.79
N GLU A 70 -7.91 5.65 -14.92
CA GLU A 70 -9.26 5.11 -14.76
C GLU A 70 -9.73 5.21 -13.30
N LEU A 71 -8.90 4.80 -12.34
CA LEU A 71 -9.23 4.88 -10.92
C LEU A 71 -9.47 6.32 -10.46
N TYR A 72 -8.55 7.24 -10.77
CA TYR A 72 -8.69 8.64 -10.38
C TYR A 72 -9.85 9.33 -11.11
N GLY A 73 -10.11 8.97 -12.37
CA GLY A 73 -11.28 9.44 -13.10
C GLY A 73 -12.59 9.00 -12.44
N LEU A 74 -12.68 7.73 -12.04
CA LEU A 74 -13.85 7.18 -11.36
C LEU A 74 -14.19 7.90 -10.05
N ILE A 75 -13.17 8.27 -9.28
CA ILE A 75 -13.34 8.97 -7.99
C ILE A 75 -13.35 10.50 -8.11
N GLY A 76 -13.43 11.02 -9.34
CA GLY A 76 -13.55 12.46 -9.60
C GLY A 76 -12.30 13.29 -9.31
N VAL A 77 -11.12 12.70 -9.34
CA VAL A 77 -9.84 13.42 -9.17
C VAL A 77 -9.32 13.88 -10.53
N PRO A 78 -9.31 15.19 -10.83
CA PRO A 78 -8.92 15.71 -12.13
C PRO A 78 -7.45 15.39 -12.47
N ARG A 79 -7.18 15.21 -13.76
CA ARG A 79 -5.81 15.07 -14.26
C ARG A 79 -5.02 16.35 -13.98
N GLY A 80 -3.89 16.21 -13.27
CA GLY A 80 -3.03 17.36 -12.91
C GLY A 80 -3.28 17.89 -11.49
N ASP A 81 -4.40 17.57 -10.86
CA ASP A 81 -4.63 17.89 -9.46
C ASP A 81 -3.78 17.00 -8.55
N LYS A 82 -2.55 17.48 -8.30
CA LYS A 82 -1.60 16.77 -7.46
C LYS A 82 -2.05 16.71 -6.00
N GLN A 83 -2.71 17.76 -5.51
CA GLN A 83 -3.17 17.80 -4.11
C GLN A 83 -4.28 16.80 -3.85
N ALA A 84 -5.29 16.72 -4.71
CA ALA A 84 -6.36 15.74 -4.60
C ALA A 84 -5.83 14.31 -4.67
N ARG A 85 -4.82 14.05 -5.53
CA ARG A 85 -4.16 12.74 -5.60
C ARG A 85 -3.40 12.39 -4.31
N GLU A 86 -2.65 13.32 -3.74
CA GLU A 86 -1.97 13.10 -2.46
C GLU A 86 -2.98 12.87 -1.34
N LYS A 87 -4.09 13.63 -1.31
CA LYS A 87 -5.18 13.40 -0.34
C LYS A 87 -5.77 11.99 -0.45
N GLN A 88 -5.99 11.51 -1.68
CA GLN A 88 -6.46 10.13 -1.89
C GLN A 88 -5.40 9.11 -1.46
N TRP A 89 -4.11 9.37 -1.76
CA TRP A 89 -3.02 8.48 -1.37
C TRP A 89 -2.85 8.39 0.15
N MET A 90 -3.04 9.48 0.88
CA MET A 90 -2.96 9.50 2.34
C MET A 90 -3.99 8.59 3.03
N LYS A 91 -5.12 8.27 2.38
CA LYS A 91 -6.11 7.31 2.91
C LYS A 91 -5.53 5.92 3.19
N ASN A 92 -4.39 5.57 2.57
CA ASN A 92 -3.67 4.34 2.91
C ASN A 92 -3.25 4.32 4.39
N TYR A 93 -2.96 5.47 4.98
CA TYR A 93 -2.51 5.56 6.38
C TYR A 93 -3.66 5.69 7.37
N GLU A 94 -4.88 5.92 6.88
CA GLU A 94 -6.12 5.74 7.61
C GLU A 94 -6.64 4.30 7.48
N PHE A 95 -5.89 3.44 6.75
CA PHE A 95 -6.29 2.08 6.39
C PHE A 95 -7.67 2.04 5.72
N PHE A 96 -7.98 3.08 4.93
CA PHE A 96 -9.28 3.31 4.30
C PHE A 96 -10.47 3.26 5.28
N GLY A 97 -10.25 3.56 6.55
CA GLY A 97 -11.27 3.49 7.61
C GLY A 97 -11.58 2.08 8.13
N ALA A 98 -10.82 1.08 7.68
CA ALA A 98 -11.01 -0.30 8.13
C ALA A 98 -10.65 -0.46 9.62
N PRO A 99 -11.43 -1.24 10.40
CA PRO A 99 -11.17 -1.45 11.82
C PRO A 99 -9.98 -2.38 12.11
N VAL A 100 -9.53 -3.14 11.10
CA VAL A 100 -8.42 -4.09 11.21
C VAL A 100 -7.40 -3.80 10.14
N GLU A 101 -6.13 -3.75 10.53
CA GLU A 101 -4.98 -3.71 9.63
C GLU A 101 -4.05 -4.87 9.93
N LEU A 102 -3.72 -5.64 8.92
CA LEU A 102 -2.71 -6.68 8.98
C LEU A 102 -1.40 -6.18 8.39
N PHE A 103 -0.30 -6.41 9.07
CA PHE A 103 1.04 -6.15 8.55
C PHE A 103 1.73 -7.48 8.26
N ILE A 104 2.07 -7.70 7.00
CA ILE A 104 2.65 -8.96 6.51
C ILE A 104 4.16 -8.85 6.45
N PHE A 105 4.83 -9.73 7.18
CA PHE A 105 6.29 -9.76 7.25
C PHE A 105 6.85 -11.06 6.67
N ALA A 106 7.97 -10.95 5.96
CA ALA A 106 8.74 -12.07 5.46
C ALA A 106 10.14 -12.09 6.04
N HIS A 107 10.71 -13.28 6.24
CA HIS A 107 12.09 -13.40 6.71
C HIS A 107 13.07 -13.05 5.58
N LYS A 108 13.99 -12.11 5.85
CA LYS A 108 14.95 -11.59 4.84
C LYS A 108 15.85 -12.66 4.21
N GLY A 109 16.14 -13.75 4.94
CA GLY A 109 17.00 -14.82 4.47
C GLY A 109 16.34 -15.79 3.49
N LEU A 110 15.02 -15.71 3.29
CA LEU A 110 14.27 -16.59 2.36
C LEU A 110 14.04 -15.97 0.98
N GLY A 111 14.37 -14.70 0.80
CA GLY A 111 14.30 -14.02 -0.49
C GLY A 111 12.93 -14.14 -1.17
N VAL A 112 12.94 -14.53 -2.44
CA VAL A 112 11.74 -14.66 -3.29
C VAL A 112 10.73 -15.69 -2.75
N HIS A 113 11.20 -16.76 -2.11
CA HIS A 113 10.31 -17.80 -1.58
C HIS A 113 9.38 -17.25 -0.49
N ALA A 114 9.91 -16.44 0.43
CA ALA A 114 9.09 -15.82 1.47
C ALA A 114 8.06 -14.83 0.90
N ALA A 115 8.40 -14.12 -0.17
CA ALA A 115 7.47 -13.22 -0.86
C ALA A 115 6.36 -13.99 -1.56
N ASN A 116 6.69 -15.13 -2.21
CA ASN A 116 5.72 -16.04 -2.83
C ASN A 116 4.74 -16.60 -1.78
N ASP A 117 5.24 -17.13 -0.67
CA ASP A 117 4.41 -17.67 0.42
C ASP A 117 3.50 -16.60 1.01
N ALA A 118 4.01 -15.38 1.21
CA ALA A 118 3.22 -14.26 1.68
C ALA A 118 2.09 -13.89 0.69
N GLY A 119 2.35 -13.94 -0.61
CA GLY A 119 1.35 -13.72 -1.64
C GLY A 119 0.24 -14.79 -1.62
N LEU A 120 0.60 -16.06 -1.55
CA LEU A 120 -0.33 -17.19 -1.46
C LEU A 120 -1.20 -17.10 -0.19
N PHE A 121 -0.57 -16.83 0.95
CA PHE A 121 -1.27 -16.60 2.22
C PHE A 121 -2.27 -15.46 2.10
N SER A 122 -1.85 -14.32 1.57
CA SER A 122 -2.70 -13.12 1.48
C SER A 122 -3.86 -13.33 0.51
N GLN A 123 -3.64 -14.02 -0.61
CA GLN A 123 -4.73 -14.35 -1.53
C GLN A 123 -5.80 -15.22 -0.85
N ASN A 124 -5.40 -16.27 -0.12
CA ASN A 124 -6.32 -17.12 0.63
C ASN A 124 -7.07 -16.34 1.71
N LEU A 125 -6.38 -15.45 2.42
CA LEU A 125 -6.98 -14.56 3.42
C LEU A 125 -8.04 -13.66 2.79
N MET A 126 -7.73 -13.00 1.67
CA MET A 126 -8.65 -12.08 0.99
C MET A 126 -9.88 -12.82 0.43
N LEU A 127 -9.71 -14.01 -0.14
CA LEU A 127 -10.83 -14.85 -0.59
C LEU A 127 -11.71 -15.30 0.58
N SER A 128 -11.09 -15.71 1.69
CA SER A 128 -11.79 -16.10 2.91
C SER A 128 -12.57 -14.95 3.55
N ALA A 129 -12.02 -13.74 3.53
CA ALA A 129 -12.70 -12.53 3.98
C ALA A 129 -13.90 -12.21 3.08
N HIS A 130 -13.71 -12.25 1.76
CA HIS A 130 -14.76 -12.00 0.77
C HIS A 130 -15.94 -12.97 0.93
N ALA A 131 -15.67 -14.26 1.12
CA ALA A 131 -16.69 -15.27 1.38
C ALA A 131 -17.51 -15.01 2.65
N ARG A 132 -17.03 -14.15 3.54
CA ARG A 132 -17.71 -13.71 4.77
C ARG A 132 -18.31 -12.30 4.68
N GLY A 133 -18.39 -11.73 3.48
CA GLY A 133 -18.92 -10.37 3.26
C GLY A 133 -17.98 -9.24 3.69
N LEU A 134 -16.71 -9.54 3.93
CA LEU A 134 -15.70 -8.53 4.28
C LEU A 134 -14.95 -8.05 3.02
N GLY A 135 -14.64 -6.76 3.01
CA GLY A 135 -13.73 -6.16 2.03
C GLY A 135 -12.29 -6.17 2.53
N THR A 136 -11.36 -6.25 1.59
CA THR A 136 -9.92 -6.17 1.87
C THR A 136 -9.23 -5.23 0.90
N CYS A 137 -8.16 -4.56 1.37
CA CYS A 137 -7.32 -3.72 0.53
C CYS A 137 -5.85 -3.94 0.86
N ALA A 138 -5.10 -4.53 -0.07
CA ALA A 138 -3.65 -4.67 0.07
C ALA A 138 -2.95 -3.31 -0.17
N GLN A 139 -2.03 -2.94 0.74
CA GLN A 139 -1.46 -1.61 0.82
C GLN A 139 0.07 -1.63 0.82
N GLY A 140 0.67 -1.42 -0.35
CA GLY A 140 2.12 -1.23 -0.45
C GLY A 140 2.62 0.01 0.29
N ALA A 141 1.80 1.07 0.38
CA ALA A 141 2.16 2.31 1.05
C ALA A 141 2.51 2.14 2.54
N ALA A 142 1.94 1.14 3.23
CA ALA A 142 2.20 0.88 4.64
C ALA A 142 3.68 0.61 4.96
N VAL A 143 4.47 0.15 3.99
CA VAL A 143 5.91 -0.14 4.20
C VAL A 143 6.78 1.10 4.33
N LEU A 144 6.31 2.28 3.94
CA LEU A 144 7.12 3.50 4.00
C LEU A 144 7.60 3.83 5.40
N TRP A 145 6.84 3.44 6.41
CA TRP A 145 7.17 3.66 7.81
C TRP A 145 7.04 2.36 8.62
N ALA A 146 7.81 1.34 8.23
CA ALA A 146 7.85 0.05 8.92
C ALA A 146 8.21 0.17 10.40
N ASP A 147 8.93 1.23 10.79
CA ASP A 147 9.27 1.54 12.16
C ASP A 147 8.04 1.90 13.01
N ALA A 148 6.99 2.50 12.44
CA ALA A 148 5.73 2.76 13.14
C ALA A 148 5.09 1.46 13.64
N VAL A 149 5.09 0.43 12.80
CA VAL A 149 4.58 -0.90 13.16
C VAL A 149 5.48 -1.57 14.21
N ARG A 150 6.80 -1.44 14.08
CA ARG A 150 7.77 -2.05 15.00
C ARG A 150 7.75 -1.42 16.40
N ARG A 151 7.22 -0.21 16.56
CA ARG A 151 7.03 0.39 17.89
C ARG A 151 5.88 -0.27 18.64
N GLU A 152 4.87 -0.75 17.94
CA GLU A 152 3.69 -1.38 18.53
C GLU A 152 3.83 -2.92 18.64
N PHE A 153 4.67 -3.53 17.81
CA PHE A 153 4.82 -4.98 17.74
C PHE A 153 6.28 -5.43 17.87
N LYS A 154 6.51 -6.47 18.65
CA LYS A 154 7.83 -7.11 18.82
C LYS A 154 8.21 -7.93 17.59
N VAL A 155 8.49 -7.27 16.45
CA VAL A 155 8.91 -7.94 15.23
C VAL A 155 10.39 -8.29 15.30
N PRO A 156 10.79 -9.58 15.13
CA PRO A 156 12.20 -9.98 15.15
C PRO A 156 13.01 -9.30 14.03
N LYS A 157 14.29 -8.98 14.31
CA LYS A 157 15.19 -8.25 13.37
C LYS A 157 15.36 -8.92 12.00
N GLY A 158 15.13 -10.24 11.90
CA GLY A 158 15.22 -10.98 10.63
C GLY A 158 14.05 -10.77 9.68
N TYR A 159 12.97 -10.13 10.11
CA TYR A 159 11.76 -9.97 9.33
C TYR A 159 11.62 -8.56 8.76
N LYS A 160 11.16 -8.47 7.51
CA LYS A 160 10.89 -7.24 6.78
C LYS A 160 9.41 -7.12 6.48
N LEU A 161 8.86 -5.91 6.64
CA LEU A 161 7.48 -5.60 6.28
C LEU A 161 7.33 -5.61 4.76
N LEU A 162 6.44 -6.44 4.23
CA LEU A 162 6.15 -6.52 2.79
C LEU A 162 5.03 -5.57 2.37
N TYR A 163 3.92 -5.56 3.08
CA TYR A 163 2.74 -4.72 2.84
C TYR A 163 1.76 -4.81 4.00
N GLY A 164 0.74 -3.94 3.98
CA GLY A 164 -0.43 -4.01 4.84
C GLY A 164 -1.64 -4.59 4.12
N ILE A 165 -2.64 -5.04 4.88
CA ILE A 165 -3.96 -5.43 4.37
C ILE A 165 -5.02 -4.88 5.31
N ALA A 166 -5.76 -3.87 4.85
CA ALA A 166 -6.92 -3.35 5.54
C ALA A 166 -8.11 -4.32 5.39
N ILE A 167 -8.85 -4.56 6.48
CA ILE A 167 -10.01 -5.47 6.49
C ILE A 167 -11.17 -4.81 7.21
N GLY A 168 -12.35 -4.81 6.57
CA GLY A 168 -13.57 -4.25 7.16
C GLY A 168 -14.80 -4.52 6.30
N HIS A 169 -15.96 -4.05 6.73
CA HIS A 169 -17.15 -4.09 5.88
C HIS A 169 -17.02 -3.04 4.76
N PRO A 170 -17.21 -3.43 3.49
CA PRO A 170 -17.07 -2.51 2.37
C PRO A 170 -18.17 -1.45 2.40
N ALA A 171 -17.80 -0.17 2.34
CA ALA A 171 -18.76 0.92 2.21
C ALA A 171 -19.42 0.90 0.81
N LYS A 172 -20.65 1.42 0.72
CA LYS A 172 -21.29 1.71 -0.57
C LYS A 172 -20.59 2.93 -1.20
N SER A 173 -19.55 2.69 -1.99
CA SER A 173 -18.75 3.74 -2.62
C SER A 173 -18.39 3.36 -4.04
N VAL A 174 -18.36 4.34 -4.94
CA VAL A 174 -18.03 4.14 -6.35
C VAL A 174 -16.63 3.53 -6.53
N ILE A 175 -15.68 3.81 -5.64
CA ILE A 175 -14.34 3.22 -5.72
C ILE A 175 -14.36 1.69 -5.64
N ASN A 176 -15.34 1.11 -4.95
CA ASN A 176 -15.48 -0.35 -4.81
C ASN A 176 -16.07 -1.02 -6.06
N THR A 177 -16.50 -0.24 -7.05
CA THR A 177 -16.92 -0.75 -8.37
C THR A 177 -15.77 -0.78 -9.38
N PHE A 178 -14.58 -0.27 -9.01
CA PHE A 178 -13.44 -0.24 -9.90
C PHE A 178 -12.90 -1.65 -10.14
N GLY A 179 -12.88 -2.04 -11.41
CA GLY A 179 -12.23 -3.27 -11.89
C GLY A 179 -11.08 -2.92 -12.82
N ALA A 180 -9.83 -3.15 -12.40
CA ALA A 180 -8.70 -2.99 -13.31
C ALA A 180 -8.71 -4.12 -14.36
N ASP A 181 -8.41 -3.77 -15.62
CA ASP A 181 -8.26 -4.76 -16.69
C ASP A 181 -7.21 -5.81 -16.34
N ARG A 182 -7.47 -7.01 -16.82
CA ARG A 182 -6.51 -8.11 -16.75
C ARG A 182 -6.02 -8.46 -18.15
N ILE A 183 -4.74 -8.76 -18.27
CA ILE A 183 -4.20 -9.31 -19.52
C ILE A 183 -4.79 -10.70 -19.76
N SER A 184 -4.96 -11.05 -21.02
CA SER A 184 -5.52 -12.35 -21.42
C SER A 184 -4.58 -13.51 -21.07
N ALA A 185 -5.12 -14.71 -20.98
CA ALA A 185 -4.30 -15.92 -20.78
C ALA A 185 -3.26 -16.08 -21.92
N ALA A 186 -3.62 -15.73 -23.14
CA ALA A 186 -2.69 -15.77 -24.28
C ALA A 186 -1.51 -14.82 -24.12
N GLU A 187 -1.73 -13.61 -23.57
CA GLU A 187 -0.64 -12.62 -23.34
C GLU A 187 0.31 -13.00 -22.20
N ILE A 188 -0.15 -13.78 -21.22
CA ILE A 188 0.71 -14.23 -20.10
C ILE A 188 1.36 -15.59 -20.35
N THR A 189 0.89 -16.32 -21.40
CA THR A 189 1.45 -17.62 -21.74
C THR A 189 2.68 -17.44 -22.61
N VAL A 190 3.82 -17.94 -22.15
CA VAL A 190 5.06 -17.92 -22.93
C VAL A 190 5.03 -19.14 -23.87
N PRO A 191 5.09 -18.93 -25.20
CA PRO A 191 5.16 -20.04 -26.14
C PRO A 191 6.47 -20.82 -26.00
N PRO A 192 6.51 -22.11 -26.35
CA PRO A 192 7.75 -22.87 -26.37
C PRO A 192 8.75 -22.26 -27.37
N ALA A 193 10.04 -22.30 -27.02
CA ALA A 193 11.10 -21.73 -27.87
C ALA A 193 11.30 -22.52 -29.19
N ARG A 194 10.84 -23.77 -29.24
CA ARG A 194 10.83 -24.63 -30.43
C ARG A 194 9.44 -25.21 -30.55
N GLY A 195 8.77 -24.92 -31.65
CA GLY A 195 7.51 -25.54 -32.07
C GLY A 195 7.79 -26.80 -32.85
#